data_ac040392bb97fdf4993415a9b1b04ca2
#
_entry.id   ac040392bb97fdf4993415a9b1b04ca2
#
_cell.length_a   1.000
_cell.length_b   1.000
_cell.length_c   1.000
_cell.angle_alpha   90.00
_cell.angle_beta   90.00
_cell.angle_gamma   90.00
#
_symmetry.space_group_name_H-M   'P 1'
#
loop_
_entity.id
_entity.type
_entity.pdbx_description
1 polymer ?
#
loop_
_entity_poly.entity_id
_entity_poly.type
_entity_poly.pdbx_seq_one_letter_code
_entity_poly.pdbx_strand_id
1 'polypeptide(L)'
;VRGRVALLSGCIMPLVNGPEMNAVVRILSRNGVEVVVPKNQGCCGAINSHVGDLDMTRELARRNIDAFLADQVDAIVVASAGCGVRMKEYDHLLADDSEYRDRAIQVSAMVKDIHEYLVELPFEPPSGDLNLRVTYQDPCHLANAQRITAAPRQILQSIPGLELVELSNASVCCGAGGTYTITEHKFSLRVLDSKMKAVKTTEADIVATANPGCLLQLKLGAKREGLDVQVKYVTDLLDESYRK
;
A
#
# COMPACT_ATOMS: atom_id res chain seq x y z
N VAL A 1 -24.12 6.87 5.10
CA VAL A 1 -22.66 6.83 5.32
C VAL A 1 -22.38 5.62 6.20
N ARG A 2 -21.50 4.72 5.74
CA ARG A 2 -21.13 3.48 6.47
C ARG A 2 -19.95 3.69 7.41
N GLY A 3 -19.25 4.81 7.26
CA GLY A 3 -18.09 5.20 8.06
C GLY A 3 -17.43 6.46 7.51
N ARG A 4 -16.57 7.07 8.30
CA ARG A 4 -15.78 8.23 7.94
C ARG A 4 -14.31 7.95 8.19
N VAL A 5 -13.46 8.06 7.16
CA VAL A 5 -12.04 7.74 7.26
C VAL A 5 -11.14 8.90 6.88
N ALA A 6 -9.97 8.97 7.51
CA ALA A 6 -8.89 9.82 7.03
C ALA A 6 -8.00 9.02 6.08
N LEU A 7 -7.63 9.60 4.94
CA LEU A 7 -6.72 8.98 3.98
C LEU A 7 -5.33 9.59 4.12
N LEU A 8 -4.30 8.74 4.32
CA LEU A 8 -2.92 9.18 4.24
C LEU A 8 -2.56 9.44 2.77
N SER A 9 -2.30 10.70 2.42
CA SER A 9 -1.71 11.03 1.11
C SER A 9 -0.21 10.77 1.08
N GLY A 10 0.48 10.96 2.20
CA GLY A 10 1.91 10.72 2.33
C GLY A 10 2.77 11.65 1.47
N CYS A 11 4.02 11.23 1.19
CA CYS A 11 4.99 12.03 0.45
C CYS A 11 5.17 11.58 -1.01
N ILE A 12 5.31 10.26 -1.25
CA ILE A 12 5.69 9.72 -2.57
C ILE A 12 4.48 9.38 -3.44
N MET A 13 3.37 8.92 -2.85
CA MET A 13 2.19 8.47 -3.59
C MET A 13 1.61 9.54 -4.52
N PRO A 14 1.42 10.80 -4.09
CA PRO A 14 0.90 11.84 -4.98
C PRO A 14 1.80 12.12 -6.19
N LEU A 15 3.12 11.89 -6.04
CA LEU A 15 4.10 12.17 -7.09
C LEU A 15 4.23 11.03 -8.12
N VAL A 16 4.22 9.79 -7.65
CA VAL A 16 4.50 8.61 -8.51
C VAL A 16 3.25 7.84 -8.91
N ASN A 17 2.17 8.00 -8.17
CA ASN A 17 0.93 7.26 -8.38
C ASN A 17 -0.33 8.04 -7.95
N GLY A 18 -0.43 9.31 -8.37
CA GLY A 18 -1.61 10.16 -8.09
C GLY A 18 -2.95 9.54 -8.54
N PRO A 19 -3.05 8.90 -9.73
CA PRO A 19 -4.26 8.21 -10.15
C PRO A 19 -4.75 7.16 -9.15
N GLU A 20 -3.86 6.42 -8.52
CA GLU A 20 -4.16 5.43 -7.48
C GLU A 20 -4.84 6.07 -6.26
N MET A 21 -4.33 7.20 -5.79
CA MET A 21 -4.95 7.91 -4.67
C MET A 21 -6.40 8.32 -4.98
N ASN A 22 -6.65 8.73 -6.23
CA ASN A 22 -8.01 9.00 -6.69
C ASN A 22 -8.86 7.74 -6.80
N ALA A 23 -8.28 6.61 -7.22
CA ALA A 23 -8.96 5.32 -7.26
C ALA A 23 -9.40 4.90 -5.84
N VAL A 24 -8.51 5.00 -4.84
CA VAL A 24 -8.83 4.72 -3.43
C VAL A 24 -10.02 5.57 -2.95
N VAL A 25 -10.01 6.87 -3.24
CA VAL A 25 -11.14 7.75 -2.87
C VAL A 25 -12.44 7.31 -3.52
N ARG A 26 -12.43 7.00 -4.84
CA ARG A 26 -13.63 6.55 -5.56
C ARG A 26 -14.16 5.23 -5.01
N ILE A 27 -13.28 4.25 -4.76
CA ILE A 27 -13.64 2.95 -4.20
C ILE A 27 -14.32 3.12 -2.83
N LEU A 28 -13.71 3.88 -1.93
CA LEU A 28 -14.26 4.14 -0.59
C LEU A 28 -15.61 4.86 -0.68
N SER A 29 -15.70 5.92 -1.49
CA SER A 29 -16.93 6.69 -1.67
C SER A 29 -18.07 5.84 -2.25
N ARG A 30 -17.77 4.99 -3.26
CA ARG A 30 -18.74 4.05 -3.84
C ARG A 30 -19.28 3.07 -2.80
N ASN A 31 -18.44 2.66 -1.87
CA ASN A 31 -18.83 1.79 -0.76
C ASN A 31 -19.47 2.53 0.43
N GLY A 32 -19.84 3.79 0.24
CA GLY A 32 -20.55 4.59 1.25
C GLY A 32 -19.67 5.13 2.37
N VAL A 33 -18.36 5.21 2.17
CA VAL A 33 -17.40 5.74 3.15
C VAL A 33 -17.07 7.19 2.80
N GLU A 34 -17.22 8.09 3.77
CA GLU A 34 -16.76 9.47 3.66
C GLU A 34 -15.23 9.52 3.82
N VAL A 35 -14.54 10.16 2.88
CA VAL A 35 -13.08 10.26 2.90
C VAL A 35 -12.64 11.68 3.20
N VAL A 36 -11.87 11.85 4.27
CA VAL A 36 -11.22 13.11 4.64
C VAL A 36 -9.73 13.00 4.33
N VAL A 37 -9.14 14.05 3.78
CA VAL A 37 -7.70 14.13 3.56
C VAL A 37 -7.16 15.30 4.40
N PRO A 38 -6.65 15.05 5.63
CA PRO A 38 -6.16 16.10 6.52
C PRO A 38 -5.04 16.92 5.85
N LYS A 39 -5.17 18.26 5.86
CA LYS A 39 -4.24 19.14 5.13
C LYS A 39 -2.82 19.16 5.72
N ASN A 40 -2.70 18.99 7.04
CA ASN A 40 -1.42 19.13 7.75
C ASN A 40 -0.62 17.83 7.89
N GLN A 41 -1.13 16.73 7.33
CA GLN A 41 -0.39 15.47 7.27
C GLN A 41 0.89 15.57 6.43
N GLY A 42 1.79 14.62 6.59
CA GLY A 42 3.04 14.58 5.84
C GLY A 42 3.57 13.17 5.59
N CYS A 43 4.88 13.07 5.48
CA CYS A 43 5.55 11.77 5.38
C CYS A 43 5.29 10.93 6.63
N CYS A 44 5.09 9.62 6.45
CA CYS A 44 4.95 8.69 7.57
C CYS A 44 6.25 8.45 8.37
N GLY A 45 7.41 8.90 7.87
CA GLY A 45 8.71 8.71 8.48
C GLY A 45 9.38 7.35 8.21
N ALA A 46 8.76 6.46 7.42
CA ALA A 46 9.32 5.12 7.18
C ALA A 46 10.74 5.16 6.60
N ILE A 47 11.02 6.03 5.64
CA ILE A 47 12.35 6.13 5.02
C ILE A 47 13.39 6.61 6.03
N ASN A 48 13.07 7.62 6.84
CA ASN A 48 13.95 8.10 7.92
C ASN A 48 14.28 6.99 8.91
N SER A 49 13.25 6.24 9.34
CA SER A 49 13.44 5.09 10.21
C SER A 49 14.35 4.01 9.61
N HIS A 50 14.22 3.73 8.31
CA HIS A 50 15.06 2.72 7.62
C HIS A 50 16.54 3.09 7.58
N VAL A 51 16.87 4.38 7.66
CA VAL A 51 18.27 4.86 7.71
C VAL A 51 18.73 5.23 9.12
N GLY A 52 17.91 4.96 10.15
CA GLY A 52 18.25 5.21 11.55
C GLY A 52 18.02 6.64 12.02
N ASP A 53 17.43 7.51 11.21
CA ASP A 53 17.07 8.87 11.60
C ASP A 53 15.74 8.87 12.38
N LEU A 54 15.83 8.43 13.64
CA LEU A 54 14.66 8.26 14.51
C LEU A 54 14.12 9.61 15.00
N ASP A 55 14.94 10.64 15.10
CA ASP A 55 14.50 11.96 15.58
C ASP A 55 13.58 12.62 14.56
N MET A 56 13.96 12.64 13.29
CA MET A 56 13.06 13.07 12.21
C MET A 56 11.83 12.18 12.11
N THR A 57 11.97 10.87 12.32
CA THR A 57 10.82 9.95 12.31
C THR A 57 9.81 10.31 13.40
N ARG A 58 10.27 10.63 14.63
CA ARG A 58 9.40 11.07 15.73
C ARG A 58 8.72 12.40 15.44
N GLU A 59 9.44 13.37 14.87
CA GLU A 59 8.87 14.67 14.47
C GLU A 59 7.73 14.48 13.45
N LEU A 60 7.96 13.68 12.42
CA LEU A 60 6.95 13.37 11.40
C LEU A 60 5.75 12.61 12.00
N ALA A 61 5.99 11.72 12.94
CA ALA A 61 4.93 11.01 13.65
C ALA A 61 4.05 11.95 14.46
N ARG A 62 4.63 12.87 15.24
CA ARG A 62 3.87 13.89 16.01
C ARG A 62 3.00 14.74 15.09
N ARG A 63 3.57 15.24 14.01
CA ARG A 63 2.82 16.01 13.00
C ARG A 63 1.63 15.24 12.44
N ASN A 64 1.82 13.98 12.10
CA ASN A 64 0.75 13.14 11.57
C ASN A 64 -0.31 12.85 12.65
N ILE A 65 0.10 12.57 13.88
CA ILE A 65 -0.82 12.39 15.02
C ILE A 65 -1.71 13.61 15.19
N ASP A 66 -1.13 14.81 15.19
CA ASP A 66 -1.90 16.06 15.28
C ASP A 66 -2.89 16.22 14.15
N ALA A 67 -2.45 15.93 12.91
CA ALA A 67 -3.30 16.06 11.74
C ALA A 67 -4.47 15.06 11.73
N PHE A 68 -4.23 13.81 12.09
CA PHE A 68 -5.25 12.76 12.04
C PHE A 68 -6.24 12.82 13.21
N LEU A 69 -5.81 13.27 14.38
CA LEU A 69 -6.69 13.44 15.54
C LEU A 69 -7.49 14.75 15.53
N ALA A 70 -7.19 15.68 14.61
CA ALA A 70 -7.97 16.92 14.44
C ALA A 70 -9.37 16.64 13.85
N ASP A 71 -9.52 15.57 13.10
CA ASP A 71 -10.79 15.14 12.49
C ASP A 71 -11.37 13.94 13.27
N GLN A 72 -12.71 13.91 13.40
CA GLN A 72 -13.40 12.75 13.97
C GLN A 72 -13.57 11.70 12.85
N VAL A 73 -12.76 10.65 12.88
CA VAL A 73 -12.77 9.55 11.90
C VAL A 73 -12.75 8.19 12.59
N ASP A 74 -13.32 7.20 11.93
CA ASP A 74 -13.40 5.82 12.45
C ASP A 74 -12.09 5.06 12.23
N ALA A 75 -11.36 5.39 11.16
CA ALA A 75 -10.09 4.77 10.81
C ALA A 75 -9.20 5.72 9.99
N ILE A 76 -7.90 5.39 9.95
CA ILE A 76 -6.90 6.03 9.09
C ILE A 76 -6.51 5.01 8.01
N VAL A 77 -6.95 5.25 6.78
CA VAL A 77 -6.69 4.34 5.65
C VAL A 77 -5.36 4.69 4.99
N VAL A 78 -4.55 3.67 4.73
CA VAL A 78 -3.23 3.80 4.11
C VAL A 78 -3.13 2.87 2.91
N ALA A 79 -2.84 3.44 1.71
CA ALA A 79 -2.68 2.69 0.46
C ALA A 79 -1.19 2.41 0.13
N SER A 80 -0.34 2.32 1.14
CA SER A 80 1.10 2.06 1.01
C SER A 80 1.57 1.19 2.16
N ALA A 81 1.93 -0.05 1.87
CA ALA A 81 2.29 -1.04 2.87
C ALA A 81 3.41 -0.58 3.82
N GLY A 82 4.45 0.08 3.31
CA GLY A 82 5.55 0.60 4.13
C GLY A 82 5.13 1.73 5.07
N CYS A 83 4.25 2.62 4.60
CA CYS A 83 3.70 3.67 5.45
C CYS A 83 2.77 3.08 6.51
N GLY A 84 1.95 2.08 6.15
CA GLY A 84 1.04 1.40 7.09
C GLY A 84 1.78 0.78 8.26
N VAL A 85 2.88 0.06 8.01
CA VAL A 85 3.74 -0.49 9.09
C VAL A 85 4.21 0.62 10.01
N ARG A 86 4.83 1.68 9.46
CA ARG A 86 5.40 2.74 10.28
C ARG A 86 4.36 3.45 11.13
N MET A 87 3.17 3.70 10.59
CA MET A 87 2.10 4.35 11.36
C MET A 87 1.48 3.43 12.41
N LYS A 88 1.37 2.13 12.14
CA LYS A 88 0.94 1.13 13.14
C LYS A 88 1.93 0.97 14.30
N GLU A 89 3.17 1.44 14.14
CA GLU A 89 4.25 1.38 15.15
C GLU A 89 4.56 2.75 15.79
N TYR A 90 3.72 3.77 15.62
CA TYR A 90 3.93 5.06 16.26
C TYR A 90 3.86 4.98 17.80
N ASP A 91 3.08 4.04 18.35
CA ASP A 91 2.99 3.73 19.76
C ASP A 91 4.35 3.30 20.35
N HIS A 92 5.06 2.41 19.66
CA HIS A 92 6.41 2.00 20.03
C HIS A 92 7.43 3.12 19.83
N LEU A 93 7.33 3.86 18.74
CA LEU A 93 8.24 4.95 18.39
C LEU A 93 8.21 6.09 19.43
N LEU A 94 7.04 6.38 19.98
CA LEU A 94 6.78 7.47 20.94
C LEU A 94 6.46 6.96 22.35
N ALA A 95 6.86 5.73 22.69
CA ALA A 95 6.57 5.12 24.01
C ALA A 95 7.09 5.95 25.19
N ASP A 96 8.23 6.61 25.02
CA ASP A 96 8.87 7.45 26.04
C ASP A 96 8.49 8.94 25.94
N ASP A 97 7.61 9.31 25.02
CA ASP A 97 7.14 10.68 24.81
C ASP A 97 5.93 10.97 25.72
N SER A 98 6.14 11.74 26.78
CA SER A 98 5.09 12.02 27.78
C SER A 98 3.88 12.76 27.19
N GLU A 99 4.03 13.51 26.11
CA GLU A 99 2.97 14.28 25.47
C GLU A 99 2.23 13.46 24.40
N TYR A 100 2.95 12.62 23.63
CA TYR A 100 2.39 11.96 22.45
C TYR A 100 2.12 10.46 22.64
N ARG A 101 2.61 9.81 23.70
CA ARG A 101 2.45 8.36 23.90
C ARG A 101 1.01 7.87 23.75
N ASP A 102 0.08 8.44 24.49
CA ASP A 102 -1.30 7.97 24.49
C ASP A 102 -2.00 8.28 23.16
N ARG A 103 -1.68 9.40 22.54
CA ARG A 103 -2.16 9.80 21.22
C ARG A 103 -1.59 8.91 20.11
N ALA A 104 -0.32 8.49 20.25
CA ALA A 104 0.32 7.54 19.35
C ALA A 104 -0.36 6.17 19.41
N ILE A 105 -0.68 5.66 20.60
CA ILE A 105 -1.45 4.43 20.79
C ILE A 105 -2.81 4.53 20.06
N GLN A 106 -3.52 5.65 20.23
CA GLN A 106 -4.79 5.89 19.56
C GLN A 106 -4.65 5.85 18.03
N VAL A 107 -3.69 6.61 17.48
CA VAL A 107 -3.47 6.66 16.03
C VAL A 107 -3.05 5.30 15.47
N SER A 108 -2.10 4.61 16.12
CA SER A 108 -1.65 3.28 15.69
C SER A 108 -2.79 2.26 15.60
N ALA A 109 -3.71 2.30 16.57
CA ALA A 109 -4.89 1.43 16.59
C ALA A 109 -5.92 1.76 15.50
N MET A 110 -5.96 3.02 15.02
CA MET A 110 -6.87 3.46 13.96
C MET A 110 -6.36 3.16 12.55
N VAL A 111 -5.05 2.87 12.39
CA VAL A 111 -4.44 2.67 11.07
C VAL A 111 -4.85 1.34 10.46
N LYS A 112 -5.39 1.37 9.23
CA LYS A 112 -5.73 0.20 8.44
C LYS A 112 -5.16 0.30 7.03
N ASP A 113 -4.64 -0.81 6.52
CA ASP A 113 -4.35 -0.92 5.09
C ASP A 113 -5.66 -0.86 4.29
N ILE A 114 -5.64 -0.27 3.09
CA ILE A 114 -6.85 -0.14 2.26
C ILE A 114 -7.51 -1.49 1.98
N HIS A 115 -6.73 -2.55 1.75
CA HIS A 115 -7.27 -3.88 1.46
C HIS A 115 -7.90 -4.51 2.71
N GLU A 116 -7.25 -4.36 3.88
CA GLU A 116 -7.78 -4.77 5.19
C GLU A 116 -9.11 -4.06 5.45
N TYR A 117 -9.16 -2.75 5.28
CA TYR A 117 -10.36 -1.97 5.50
C TYR A 117 -11.52 -2.37 4.57
N LEU A 118 -11.24 -2.58 3.28
CA LEU A 118 -12.26 -2.92 2.29
C LEU A 118 -12.91 -4.28 2.58
N VAL A 119 -12.14 -5.31 2.93
CA VAL A 119 -12.71 -6.65 3.18
C VAL A 119 -13.48 -6.74 4.50
N GLU A 120 -13.28 -5.81 5.43
CA GLU A 120 -14.08 -5.68 6.64
C GLU A 120 -15.44 -5.01 6.37
N LEU A 121 -15.58 -4.29 5.26
CA LEU A 121 -16.85 -3.72 4.85
C LEU A 121 -17.67 -4.74 4.07
N PRO A 122 -19.01 -4.67 4.11
CA PRO A 122 -19.83 -5.29 3.10
C PRO A 122 -19.68 -4.49 1.78
N PHE A 123 -18.50 -4.57 1.14
CA PHE A 123 -18.23 -3.79 -0.06
C PHE A 123 -19.06 -4.29 -1.24
N GLU A 124 -19.46 -3.36 -2.11
CA GLU A 124 -20.20 -3.66 -3.31
C GLU A 124 -19.31 -4.47 -4.29
N PRO A 125 -19.74 -5.68 -4.72
CA PRO A 125 -18.94 -6.42 -5.69
C PRO A 125 -18.81 -5.63 -7.00
N PRO A 126 -17.62 -5.58 -7.60
CA PRO A 126 -17.45 -4.95 -8.91
C PRO A 126 -18.18 -5.76 -9.99
N SER A 127 -18.70 -5.07 -11.02
CA SER A 127 -19.51 -5.69 -12.07
C SER A 127 -18.85 -5.69 -13.46
N GLY A 128 -17.82 -4.89 -13.65
CA GLY A 128 -17.14 -4.78 -14.95
C GLY A 128 -16.14 -5.89 -15.15
N ASP A 129 -16.30 -6.62 -16.26
CA ASP A 129 -15.41 -7.72 -16.66
C ASP A 129 -14.06 -7.16 -17.18
N LEU A 130 -12.95 -7.63 -16.63
CA LEU A 130 -11.61 -7.20 -17.07
C LEU A 130 -10.94 -8.17 -18.05
N ASN A 131 -11.28 -9.47 -18.04
CA ASN A 131 -10.68 -10.52 -18.88
C ASN A 131 -9.14 -10.45 -18.89
N LEU A 132 -8.54 -10.46 -17.72
CA LEU A 132 -7.11 -10.32 -17.49
C LEU A 132 -6.55 -11.48 -16.68
N ARG A 133 -5.36 -11.93 -17.05
CA ARG A 133 -4.55 -12.83 -16.24
C ARG A 133 -3.63 -12.01 -15.34
N VAL A 134 -3.82 -12.11 -14.04
CA VAL A 134 -3.15 -11.26 -13.05
C VAL A 134 -2.35 -12.12 -12.08
N THR A 135 -1.11 -11.74 -11.80
CA THR A 135 -0.34 -12.29 -10.68
C THR A 135 -0.16 -11.25 -9.58
N TYR A 136 -0.08 -11.68 -8.33
CA TYR A 136 0.05 -10.76 -7.20
C TYR A 136 1.40 -10.91 -6.51
N GLN A 137 2.13 -9.79 -6.40
CA GLN A 137 3.34 -9.67 -5.60
C GLN A 137 2.98 -9.09 -4.24
N ASP A 138 3.12 -9.88 -3.19
CA ASP A 138 2.93 -9.42 -1.82
C ASP A 138 4.03 -8.42 -1.43
N PRO A 139 3.70 -7.16 -1.10
CA PRO A 139 4.69 -6.30 -0.47
C PRO A 139 5.15 -6.89 0.86
N CYS A 140 6.47 -7.02 1.05
CA CYS A 140 7.00 -7.65 2.26
C CYS A 140 6.54 -6.97 3.56
N HIS A 141 6.34 -5.64 3.56
CA HIS A 141 5.77 -4.91 4.67
C HIS A 141 4.30 -5.24 4.92
N LEU A 142 3.53 -5.57 3.87
CA LEU A 142 2.14 -5.97 4.03
C LEU A 142 2.05 -7.42 4.55
N ALA A 143 2.75 -8.33 3.88
CA ALA A 143 2.67 -9.75 4.19
C ALA A 143 3.35 -10.11 5.52
N ASN A 144 4.58 -9.63 5.77
CA ASN A 144 5.38 -10.07 6.89
C ASN A 144 5.20 -9.21 8.16
N ALA A 145 5.12 -7.87 8.01
CA ALA A 145 4.98 -6.97 9.14
C ALA A 145 3.50 -6.78 9.55
N GLN A 146 2.60 -6.54 8.59
CA GLN A 146 1.16 -6.37 8.88
C GLN A 146 0.38 -7.69 8.85
N ARG A 147 0.95 -8.79 8.33
CA ARG A 147 0.32 -10.12 8.19
C ARG A 147 -0.97 -10.10 7.35
N ILE A 148 -1.03 -9.19 6.38
CA ILE A 148 -2.16 -9.04 5.46
C ILE A 148 -1.77 -9.68 4.13
N THR A 149 -2.30 -10.88 3.86
CA THR A 149 -2.03 -11.63 2.62
C THR A 149 -3.32 -12.03 1.89
N ALA A 150 -4.39 -12.29 2.61
CA ALA A 150 -5.66 -12.75 2.05
C ALA A 150 -6.46 -11.60 1.41
N ALA A 151 -6.53 -10.44 2.05
CA ALA A 151 -7.38 -9.33 1.64
C ALA A 151 -7.13 -8.85 0.19
N PRO A 152 -5.88 -8.62 -0.27
CA PRO A 152 -5.63 -8.24 -1.67
C PRO A 152 -6.10 -9.32 -2.67
N ARG A 153 -5.94 -10.62 -2.32
CA ARG A 153 -6.38 -11.74 -3.15
C ARG A 153 -7.90 -11.82 -3.24
N GLN A 154 -8.60 -11.63 -2.10
CA GLN A 154 -10.06 -11.61 -2.07
C GLN A 154 -10.62 -10.49 -2.96
N ILE A 155 -10.00 -9.31 -2.94
CA ILE A 155 -10.39 -8.19 -3.80
C ILE A 155 -10.15 -8.55 -5.28
N LEU A 156 -8.97 -9.07 -5.65
CA LEU A 156 -8.69 -9.47 -7.03
C LEU A 156 -9.66 -10.56 -7.52
N GLN A 157 -9.94 -11.57 -6.69
CA GLN A 157 -10.87 -12.65 -7.02
C GLN A 157 -12.33 -12.21 -7.13
N SER A 158 -12.70 -11.06 -6.56
CA SER A 158 -14.05 -10.49 -6.70
C SER A 158 -14.29 -9.82 -8.05
N ILE A 159 -13.23 -9.56 -8.83
CA ILE A 159 -13.32 -8.86 -10.12
C ILE A 159 -13.73 -9.85 -11.21
N PRO A 160 -14.86 -9.64 -11.92
CA PRO A 160 -15.30 -10.53 -12.99
C PRO A 160 -14.26 -10.65 -14.11
N GLY A 161 -14.09 -11.86 -14.64
CA GLY A 161 -13.16 -12.16 -15.74
C GLY A 161 -11.67 -12.06 -15.38
N LEU A 162 -11.30 -11.81 -14.11
CA LEU A 162 -9.92 -11.80 -13.68
C LEU A 162 -9.48 -13.21 -13.27
N GLU A 163 -8.45 -13.75 -13.93
CA GLU A 163 -7.77 -14.98 -13.55
C GLU A 163 -6.58 -14.66 -12.65
N LEU A 164 -6.66 -14.99 -11.35
CA LEU A 164 -5.55 -14.81 -10.43
C LEU A 164 -4.61 -16.02 -10.46
N VAL A 165 -3.36 -15.81 -10.92
CA VAL A 165 -2.30 -16.80 -10.94
C VAL A 165 -1.31 -16.52 -9.83
N GLU A 166 -1.12 -17.46 -8.91
CA GLU A 166 -0.20 -17.27 -7.79
C GLU A 166 1.26 -17.20 -8.23
N LEU A 167 1.97 -16.24 -7.68
CA LEU A 167 3.40 -16.04 -7.89
C LEU A 167 4.18 -16.98 -6.94
N SER A 168 5.04 -17.84 -7.45
CA SER A 168 5.77 -18.84 -6.67
C SER A 168 6.62 -18.28 -5.52
N ASN A 169 7.04 -17.03 -5.63
CA ASN A 169 7.80 -16.31 -4.61
C ASN A 169 7.11 -14.99 -4.19
N ALA A 170 5.77 -14.97 -4.12
CA ALA A 170 4.96 -13.78 -3.92
C ALA A 170 5.45 -12.90 -2.76
N SER A 171 5.69 -13.49 -1.57
CA SER A 171 6.12 -12.79 -0.36
C SER A 171 7.63 -12.45 -0.30
N VAL A 172 8.43 -12.96 -1.23
CA VAL A 172 9.86 -12.59 -1.31
C VAL A 172 9.99 -11.14 -1.78
N CYS A 173 10.95 -10.40 -1.21
CA CYS A 173 11.16 -9.00 -1.53
C CYS A 173 11.35 -8.78 -3.05
N CYS A 174 10.83 -7.66 -3.55
CA CYS A 174 11.05 -7.22 -4.94
C CYS A 174 12.39 -6.49 -5.15
N GLY A 175 13.15 -6.23 -4.07
CA GLY A 175 14.40 -5.48 -4.11
C GLY A 175 14.26 -3.97 -3.86
N ALA A 176 13.05 -3.43 -3.68
CA ALA A 176 12.87 -1.98 -3.48
C ALA A 176 13.53 -1.46 -2.19
N GLY A 177 13.18 -2.03 -1.02
CA GLY A 177 13.83 -1.79 0.27
C GLY A 177 14.05 -0.33 0.68
N GLY A 178 13.12 0.57 0.38
CA GLY A 178 13.27 1.99 0.70
C GLY A 178 14.48 2.62 -0.02
N THR A 179 15.47 3.07 0.74
CA THR A 179 16.72 3.66 0.20
C THR A 179 17.67 2.62 -0.40
N TYR A 180 17.44 1.33 -0.16
CA TYR A 180 18.28 0.22 -0.58
C TYR A 180 18.52 0.18 -2.10
N THR A 181 17.51 0.57 -2.90
CA THR A 181 17.66 0.72 -4.36
C THR A 181 18.76 1.71 -4.77
N ILE A 182 19.11 2.64 -3.89
CA ILE A 182 20.13 3.67 -4.12
C ILE A 182 21.46 3.24 -3.49
N THR A 183 21.44 2.86 -2.21
CA THR A 183 22.66 2.54 -1.44
C THR A 183 23.26 1.21 -1.84
N GLU A 184 22.42 0.21 -2.15
CA GLU A 184 22.80 -1.16 -2.49
C GLU A 184 22.28 -1.59 -3.87
N HIS A 185 22.40 -0.70 -4.84
CA HIS A 185 21.81 -0.82 -6.17
C HIS A 185 22.02 -2.18 -6.83
N LYS A 186 23.28 -2.70 -6.81
CA LYS A 186 23.61 -4.00 -7.43
C LYS A 186 22.86 -5.16 -6.78
N PHE A 187 22.73 -5.14 -5.45
CA PHE A 187 21.99 -6.16 -4.70
C PHE A 187 20.49 -6.06 -4.97
N SER A 188 19.95 -4.85 -4.95
CA SER A 188 18.56 -4.56 -5.30
C SER A 188 18.19 -5.14 -6.65
N LEU A 189 19.02 -4.96 -7.68
CA LEU A 189 18.79 -5.51 -9.01
C LEU A 189 18.85 -7.05 -9.04
N ARG A 190 19.76 -7.68 -8.30
CA ARG A 190 19.82 -9.15 -8.23
C ARG A 190 18.57 -9.76 -7.59
N VAL A 191 18.03 -9.10 -6.57
CA VAL A 191 16.75 -9.50 -5.95
C VAL A 191 15.59 -9.34 -6.96
N LEU A 192 15.58 -8.22 -7.67
CA LEU A 192 14.61 -7.95 -8.73
C LEU A 192 14.68 -9.00 -9.84
N ASP A 193 15.85 -9.33 -10.34
CA ASP A 193 16.03 -10.34 -11.41
C ASP A 193 15.44 -11.70 -10.99
N SER A 194 15.62 -12.10 -9.72
CA SER A 194 15.00 -13.30 -9.17
C SER A 194 13.47 -13.21 -9.15
N LYS A 195 12.92 -12.06 -8.77
CA LYS A 195 11.48 -11.81 -8.77
C LYS A 195 10.91 -11.87 -10.19
N MET A 196 11.56 -11.23 -11.16
CA MET A 196 11.09 -11.20 -12.55
C MET A 196 11.13 -12.57 -13.24
N LYS A 197 12.06 -13.45 -12.87
CA LYS A 197 12.05 -14.86 -13.32
C LYS A 197 10.76 -15.56 -12.91
N ALA A 198 10.31 -15.37 -11.66
CA ALA A 198 9.05 -15.95 -11.21
C ALA A 198 7.84 -15.29 -11.89
N VAL A 199 7.84 -13.97 -12.09
CA VAL A 199 6.79 -13.26 -12.84
C VAL A 199 6.65 -13.85 -14.25
N LYS A 200 7.75 -14.04 -14.96
CA LYS A 200 7.75 -14.60 -16.32
C LYS A 200 7.04 -15.96 -16.41
N THR A 201 7.16 -16.82 -15.39
CA THR A 201 6.51 -18.14 -15.40
C THR A 201 5.01 -18.10 -15.21
N THR A 202 4.43 -16.98 -14.80
CA THR A 202 2.99 -16.83 -14.63
C THR A 202 2.25 -16.53 -15.92
N GLU A 203 2.95 -16.06 -16.95
CA GLU A 203 2.36 -15.57 -18.23
C GLU A 203 1.23 -14.56 -17.98
N ALA A 204 1.36 -13.76 -16.93
CA ALA A 204 0.34 -12.78 -16.54
C ALA A 204 0.42 -11.52 -17.42
N ASP A 205 -0.74 -10.94 -17.72
CA ASP A 205 -0.85 -9.63 -18.36
C ASP A 205 -0.47 -8.51 -17.40
N ILE A 206 -0.74 -8.73 -16.10
CA ILE A 206 -0.54 -7.73 -15.05
C ILE A 206 0.12 -8.36 -13.81
N VAL A 207 1.11 -7.66 -13.26
CA VAL A 207 1.59 -7.87 -11.89
C VAL A 207 0.92 -6.86 -10.99
N ALA A 208 0.03 -7.31 -10.12
CA ALA A 208 -0.58 -6.47 -9.10
C ALA A 208 0.30 -6.37 -7.85
N THR A 209 0.32 -5.21 -7.20
CA THR A 209 1.01 -4.98 -5.92
C THR A 209 0.28 -3.92 -5.08
N ALA A 210 0.77 -3.62 -3.87
CA ALA A 210 0.15 -2.69 -2.91
C ALA A 210 1.18 -1.78 -2.22
N ASN A 211 2.29 -1.46 -2.89
CA ASN A 211 3.31 -0.59 -2.33
C ASN A 211 4.05 0.20 -3.41
N PRO A 212 4.26 1.53 -3.27
CA PRO A 212 4.84 2.36 -4.33
C PRO A 212 6.26 1.95 -4.72
N GLY A 213 7.10 1.60 -3.74
CA GLY A 213 8.45 1.10 -4.02
C GLY A 213 8.43 -0.20 -4.82
N CYS A 214 7.51 -1.13 -4.51
CA CYS A 214 7.35 -2.36 -5.27
C CYS A 214 6.83 -2.08 -6.69
N LEU A 215 5.86 -1.18 -6.84
CA LEU A 215 5.35 -0.76 -8.15
C LEU A 215 6.48 -0.28 -9.07
N LEU A 216 7.30 0.67 -8.59
CA LEU A 216 8.40 1.23 -9.36
C LEU A 216 9.46 0.18 -9.69
N GLN A 217 9.80 -0.67 -8.72
CA GLN A 217 10.81 -1.71 -8.87
C GLN A 217 10.36 -2.78 -9.89
N LEU A 218 9.12 -3.23 -9.82
CA LEU A 218 8.56 -4.19 -10.77
C LEU A 218 8.43 -3.61 -12.18
N LYS A 219 8.03 -2.33 -12.32
CA LYS A 219 8.05 -1.62 -13.61
C LYS A 219 9.47 -1.57 -14.21
N LEU A 220 10.48 -1.29 -13.37
CA LEU A 220 11.87 -1.35 -13.81
C LEU A 220 12.24 -2.77 -14.25
N GLY A 221 11.85 -3.80 -13.50
CA GLY A 221 12.12 -5.19 -13.83
C GLY A 221 11.50 -5.62 -15.15
N ALA A 222 10.22 -5.34 -15.36
CA ALA A 222 9.52 -5.63 -16.61
C ALA A 222 10.22 -4.99 -17.82
N LYS A 223 10.61 -3.72 -17.69
CA LYS A 223 11.35 -2.99 -18.75
C LYS A 223 12.72 -3.61 -19.01
N ARG A 224 13.47 -3.98 -17.96
CA ARG A 224 14.82 -4.57 -18.11
C ARG A 224 14.82 -5.93 -18.77
N GLU A 225 13.84 -6.75 -18.43
CA GLU A 225 13.70 -8.11 -18.98
C GLU A 225 12.92 -8.14 -20.32
N GLY A 226 12.44 -7.00 -20.81
CA GLY A 226 11.64 -6.91 -22.04
C GLY A 226 10.33 -7.69 -21.95
N LEU A 227 9.73 -7.80 -20.76
CA LEU A 227 8.45 -8.49 -20.55
C LEU A 227 7.31 -7.57 -20.92
N ASP A 228 6.36 -8.09 -21.70
CA ASP A 228 5.09 -7.42 -22.01
C ASP A 228 4.09 -7.68 -20.87
N VAL A 229 4.39 -7.07 -19.70
CA VAL A 229 3.55 -7.15 -18.51
C VAL A 229 3.37 -5.77 -17.92
N GLN A 230 2.14 -5.41 -17.57
CA GLN A 230 1.85 -4.18 -16.87
C GLN A 230 2.03 -4.37 -15.36
N VAL A 231 2.33 -3.28 -14.65
CA VAL A 231 2.37 -3.31 -13.18
C VAL A 231 1.38 -2.29 -12.65
N LYS A 232 0.40 -2.75 -11.87
CA LYS A 232 -0.69 -1.94 -11.31
C LYS A 232 -0.88 -2.19 -9.82
N TYR A 233 -1.61 -1.29 -9.17
CA TYR A 233 -2.13 -1.57 -7.84
C TYR A 233 -3.38 -2.46 -7.91
N VAL A 234 -3.63 -3.19 -6.82
CA VAL A 234 -4.89 -3.95 -6.65
C VAL A 234 -6.10 -3.03 -6.75
N THR A 235 -6.01 -1.86 -6.13
CA THR A 235 -7.05 -0.83 -6.14
C THR A 235 -7.26 -0.19 -7.50
N ASP A 236 -6.23 -0.08 -8.35
CA ASP A 236 -6.42 0.35 -9.75
C ASP A 236 -7.33 -0.63 -10.50
N LEU A 237 -7.09 -1.94 -10.34
CA LEU A 237 -7.89 -2.98 -11.00
C LEU A 237 -9.34 -2.99 -10.50
N LEU A 238 -9.54 -2.84 -9.20
CA LEU A 238 -10.88 -2.74 -8.61
C LEU A 238 -11.63 -1.50 -9.13
N ASP A 239 -10.98 -0.34 -9.17
CA ASP A 239 -11.58 0.89 -9.70
C ASP A 239 -11.88 0.78 -11.20
N GLU A 240 -11.01 0.15 -11.98
CA GLU A 240 -11.25 -0.11 -13.40
C GLU A 240 -12.51 -0.97 -13.61
N SER A 241 -12.68 -2.02 -12.82
CA SER A 241 -13.88 -2.87 -12.86
C SER A 241 -15.14 -2.10 -12.43
N TYR A 242 -15.05 -1.26 -11.42
CA TYR A 242 -16.18 -0.42 -11.00
C TYR A 242 -16.61 0.62 -12.05
N ARG A 243 -15.73 1.02 -12.95
CA ARG A 243 -16.02 2.03 -13.97
C ARG A 243 -16.52 1.45 -15.30
N LYS A 244 -16.47 0.16 -15.49
CA LYS A 244 -17.10 -0.55 -16.61
C LYS A 244 -18.56 -0.87 -16.31
#